data_a433b9c7574f53024d7cb2aebdbaa3f7
#
_entry.id   a433b9c7574f53024d7cb2aebdbaa3f7
#
_cell.length_a   1.000
_cell.length_b   1.000
_cell.length_c   1.000
_cell.angle_alpha   90.00
_cell.angle_beta   90.00
_cell.angle_gamma   90.00
#
_symmetry.space_group_name_H-M   'P 1'
#
loop_
_entity.id
_entity.type
_entity.pdbx_description
1 polymer ?
#
loop_
_entity_poly.entity_id
_entity_poly.type
_entity_poly.pdbx_seq_one_letter_code
_entity_poly.pdbx_strand_id
1 'polypeptide(L)'
;MNNSVDEATHYMNLYSDFTNRTLSDIDRPARSVTDEVTYVKTYLELEKLRYGDRLQYRITVAPDVDRKLMLPTMLLHTYCQNAVKHGISAKKGVGTVEVSITNLRIDDVDGVLVTVSDDGVGRSEAAQSGEFSTKQGLKILQQQIDFYNRDTNHKIKQRVTDLFDEQGIPAGTRFEIWIPADFKY
;
A
#
# COMPACT_ATOMS: atom_id res chain seq x y z
N MET A 1 14.45 -31.63 -8.33
CA MET A 1 13.29 -32.00 -7.51
C MET A 1 13.25 -31.27 -6.16
N ASN A 2 14.37 -30.88 -5.53
CA ASN A 2 14.33 -30.14 -4.26
C ASN A 2 13.80 -28.69 -4.38
N ASN A 3 14.04 -28.00 -5.50
CA ASN A 3 13.68 -26.59 -5.66
C ASN A 3 12.19 -26.31 -5.50
N SER A 4 11.31 -27.16 -6.02
CA SER A 4 9.85 -26.97 -5.95
C SER A 4 9.27 -27.20 -4.54
N VAL A 5 9.89 -28.08 -3.74
CA VAL A 5 9.47 -28.33 -2.35
C VAL A 5 9.90 -27.15 -1.47
N ASP A 6 11.10 -26.63 -1.67
CA ASP A 6 11.63 -25.47 -0.94
C ASP A 6 10.83 -24.21 -1.24
N GLU A 7 10.45 -23.98 -2.51
CA GLU A 7 9.59 -22.89 -2.94
C GLU A 7 8.17 -23.00 -2.33
N ALA A 8 7.58 -24.20 -2.35
CA ALA A 8 6.28 -24.43 -1.74
C ALA A 8 6.30 -24.22 -0.22
N THR A 9 7.35 -24.68 0.45
CA THR A 9 7.54 -24.48 1.89
C THR A 9 7.71 -22.99 2.22
N HIS A 10 8.50 -22.28 1.43
CA HIS A 10 8.68 -20.83 1.57
C HIS A 10 7.35 -20.08 1.41
N TYR A 11 6.57 -20.41 0.38
CA TYR A 11 5.23 -19.83 0.17
C TYR A 11 4.30 -20.08 1.36
N MET A 12 4.24 -21.32 1.88
CA MET A 12 3.40 -21.68 3.01
C MET A 12 3.79 -20.91 4.29
N ASN A 13 5.08 -20.71 4.52
CA ASN A 13 5.57 -19.95 5.66
C ASN A 13 5.17 -18.47 5.55
N LEU A 14 5.38 -17.85 4.39
CA LEU A 14 4.98 -16.45 4.15
C LEU A 14 3.45 -16.27 4.28
N TYR A 15 2.67 -17.21 3.73
CA TYR A 15 1.21 -17.17 3.82
C TYR A 15 0.73 -17.32 5.27
N SER A 16 1.33 -18.23 6.04
CA SER A 16 1.05 -18.42 7.45
C SER A 16 1.36 -17.16 8.25
N ASP A 17 2.53 -16.56 8.05
CA ASP A 17 2.94 -15.30 8.70
C ASP A 17 1.98 -14.16 8.35
N PHE A 18 1.64 -14.00 7.09
CA PHE A 18 0.69 -12.98 6.63
C PHE A 18 -0.68 -13.15 7.28
N THR A 19 -1.21 -14.38 7.29
CA THR A 19 -2.52 -14.70 7.87
C THR A 19 -2.53 -14.47 9.38
N ASN A 20 -1.50 -14.96 10.10
CA ASN A 20 -1.39 -14.77 11.55
C ASN A 20 -1.31 -13.29 11.93
N ARG A 21 -0.53 -12.48 11.20
CA ARG A 21 -0.47 -11.03 11.40
C ARG A 21 -1.80 -10.35 11.10
N THR A 22 -2.49 -10.75 10.04
CA THR A 22 -3.81 -10.23 9.71
C THR A 22 -4.81 -10.48 10.85
N LEU A 23 -4.82 -11.69 11.40
CA LEU A 23 -5.72 -12.07 12.49
C LEU A 23 -5.38 -11.35 13.81
N SER A 24 -4.08 -11.24 14.13
CA SER A 24 -3.64 -10.58 15.37
C SER A 24 -3.92 -9.08 15.39
N ASP A 25 -4.10 -8.48 14.23
CA ASP A 25 -4.21 -7.04 14.07
C ASP A 25 -5.62 -6.56 13.72
N ILE A 26 -6.59 -7.49 13.73
CA ILE A 26 -7.99 -7.18 13.35
C ILE A 26 -8.61 -6.12 14.26
N ASP A 27 -8.21 -6.09 15.54
CA ASP A 27 -8.72 -5.16 16.55
C ASP A 27 -7.76 -3.96 16.79
N ARG A 28 -6.66 -3.88 16.06
CA ARG A 28 -5.69 -2.79 16.22
C ARG A 28 -6.00 -1.64 15.26
N PRO A 29 -6.36 -0.46 15.77
CA PRO A 29 -6.69 0.68 14.89
C PRO A 29 -5.44 1.26 14.21
N ALA A 30 -4.26 1.14 14.81
CA ALA A 30 -3.02 1.67 14.27
C ALA A 30 -1.83 0.73 14.52
N ARG A 31 -0.80 0.84 13.68
CA ARG A 31 0.48 0.12 13.75
C ARG A 31 1.64 1.07 13.57
N SER A 32 2.82 0.69 14.07
CA SER A 32 4.04 1.44 13.78
C SER A 32 4.39 1.40 12.27
N VAL A 33 5.14 2.39 11.81
CA VAL A 33 5.73 2.39 10.45
C VAL A 33 6.48 1.08 10.19
N THR A 34 7.25 0.58 11.18
CA THR A 34 7.97 -0.69 11.07
C THR A 34 7.02 -1.87 10.81
N ASP A 35 5.93 -1.95 11.56
CA ASP A 35 4.98 -3.08 11.44
C ASP A 35 4.21 -3.02 10.12
N GLU A 36 3.74 -1.83 9.69
CA GLU A 36 3.06 -1.64 8.41
C GLU A 36 3.98 -1.97 7.23
N VAL A 37 5.25 -1.54 7.27
CA VAL A 37 6.24 -1.85 6.23
C VAL A 37 6.54 -3.35 6.19
N THR A 38 6.69 -3.99 7.36
CA THR A 38 6.93 -5.44 7.43
C THR A 38 5.74 -6.22 6.89
N TYR A 39 4.53 -5.81 7.24
CA TYR A 39 3.31 -6.44 6.78
C TYR A 39 3.13 -6.33 5.26
N VAL A 40 3.29 -5.13 4.70
CA VAL A 40 3.14 -4.93 3.26
C VAL A 40 4.26 -5.59 2.46
N LYS A 41 5.46 -5.68 3.03
CA LYS A 41 6.57 -6.42 2.40
C LYS A 41 6.20 -7.90 2.25
N THR A 42 5.71 -8.55 3.30
CA THR A 42 5.25 -9.94 3.25
C THR A 42 4.15 -10.13 2.20
N TYR A 43 3.18 -9.20 2.12
CA TYR A 43 2.15 -9.22 1.08
C TYR A 43 2.73 -9.14 -0.33
N LEU A 44 3.62 -8.19 -0.59
CA LEU A 44 4.24 -8.01 -1.91
C LEU A 44 5.15 -9.18 -2.29
N GLU A 45 5.81 -9.83 -1.34
CA GLU A 45 6.56 -11.07 -1.58
C GLU A 45 5.63 -12.22 -1.98
N LEU A 46 4.47 -12.39 -1.34
CA LEU A 46 3.46 -13.38 -1.75
C LEU A 46 2.94 -13.10 -3.16
N GLU A 47 2.63 -11.85 -3.49
CA GLU A 47 2.19 -11.49 -4.84
C GLU A 47 3.30 -11.68 -5.87
N LYS A 48 4.56 -11.42 -5.50
CA LYS A 48 5.70 -11.67 -6.37
C LYS A 48 5.88 -13.15 -6.69
N LEU A 49 5.64 -14.05 -5.74
CA LEU A 49 5.62 -15.49 -6.01
C LEU A 49 4.51 -15.87 -6.99
N ARG A 50 3.35 -15.20 -6.91
CA ARG A 50 2.20 -15.42 -7.79
C ARG A 50 2.41 -14.88 -9.22
N TYR A 51 2.98 -13.67 -9.34
CA TYR A 51 3.16 -12.99 -10.63
C TYR A 51 4.54 -13.23 -11.25
N GLY A 52 5.49 -13.81 -10.50
CA GLY A 52 6.86 -14.04 -10.95
C GLY A 52 7.56 -12.73 -11.29
N ASP A 53 8.32 -12.75 -12.37
CA ASP A 53 9.09 -11.60 -12.86
C ASP A 53 8.21 -10.44 -13.36
N ARG A 54 6.91 -10.67 -13.53
CA ARG A 54 5.97 -9.62 -13.93
C ARG A 54 5.71 -8.58 -12.85
N LEU A 55 5.93 -8.89 -11.58
CA LEU A 55 5.82 -7.94 -10.48
C LEU A 55 7.19 -7.58 -9.95
N GLN A 56 7.51 -6.29 -9.98
CA GLN A 56 8.63 -5.70 -9.24
C GLN A 56 8.08 -4.79 -8.16
N TYR A 57 8.79 -4.68 -7.04
CA TYR A 57 8.42 -3.71 -6.02
C TYR A 57 9.64 -3.12 -5.33
N ARG A 58 9.47 -1.90 -4.80
CA ARG A 58 10.47 -1.20 -3.99
C ARG A 58 9.80 -0.56 -2.79
N ILE A 59 10.38 -0.72 -1.60
CA ILE A 59 9.92 -0.05 -0.39
C ILE A 59 11.08 0.75 0.18
N THR A 60 10.88 2.05 0.35
CA THR A 60 11.88 2.99 0.88
C THR A 60 11.29 3.74 2.06
N VAL A 61 11.99 3.75 3.18
CA VAL A 61 11.67 4.59 4.34
C VAL A 61 12.87 5.50 4.57
N ALA A 62 12.66 6.81 4.53
CA ALA A 62 13.74 7.77 4.74
C ALA A 62 14.42 7.55 6.11
N PRO A 63 15.74 7.74 6.22
CA PRO A 63 16.49 7.42 7.43
C PRO A 63 16.07 8.22 8.68
N ASP A 64 15.54 9.41 8.46
CA ASP A 64 15.08 10.35 9.48
C ASP A 64 13.62 10.15 9.92
N VAL A 65 12.89 9.21 9.32
CA VAL A 65 11.52 8.87 9.73
C VAL A 65 11.54 8.10 11.05
N ASP A 66 10.77 8.58 12.02
CA ASP A 66 10.52 7.81 13.23
C ASP A 66 9.71 6.54 12.92
N ARG A 67 10.36 5.41 13.00
CA ARG A 67 9.76 4.10 12.68
C ARG A 67 8.73 3.63 13.71
N LYS A 68 8.63 4.30 14.86
CA LYS A 68 7.60 4.05 15.89
C LYS A 68 6.35 4.89 15.68
N LEU A 69 6.39 5.88 14.77
CA LEU A 69 5.22 6.66 14.43
C LEU A 69 4.09 5.73 13.99
N MET A 70 2.88 6.01 14.47
CA MET A 70 1.72 5.16 14.23
C MET A 70 1.01 5.56 12.94
N LEU A 71 0.64 4.58 12.15
CA LEU A 71 -0.15 4.70 10.92
C LEU A 71 -1.47 3.95 11.10
N PRO A 72 -2.56 4.35 10.42
CA PRO A 72 -3.76 3.52 10.36
C PRO A 72 -3.44 2.10 9.90
N THR A 73 -3.97 1.10 10.60
CA THR A 73 -3.76 -0.31 10.27
C THR A 73 -4.23 -0.62 8.85
N MET A 74 -3.47 -1.45 8.11
CA MET A 74 -3.77 -1.86 6.73
C MET A 74 -3.68 -0.73 5.70
N LEU A 75 -3.15 0.43 6.05
CA LEU A 75 -3.02 1.57 5.13
C LEU A 75 -2.17 1.19 3.91
N LEU A 76 -0.91 0.80 4.14
CA LEU A 76 0.00 0.42 3.05
C LEU A 76 -0.53 -0.78 2.27
N HIS A 77 -1.06 -1.78 2.97
CA HIS A 77 -1.61 -2.98 2.34
C HIS A 77 -2.74 -2.64 1.37
N THR A 78 -3.70 -1.81 1.77
CA THR A 78 -4.85 -1.46 0.93
C THR A 78 -4.42 -0.79 -0.37
N TYR A 79 -3.47 0.15 -0.31
CA TYR A 79 -2.98 0.82 -1.52
C TYR A 79 -2.11 -0.10 -2.38
N CYS A 80 -1.24 -0.92 -1.77
CA CYS A 80 -0.45 -1.90 -2.52
C CYS A 80 -1.31 -2.98 -3.17
N GLN A 81 -2.36 -3.43 -2.47
CA GLN A 81 -3.33 -4.37 -3.04
C GLN A 81 -4.04 -3.77 -4.26
N ASN A 82 -4.41 -2.49 -4.19
CA ASN A 82 -4.98 -1.79 -5.34
C ASN A 82 -3.99 -1.72 -6.50
N ALA A 83 -2.74 -1.32 -6.25
CA ALA A 83 -1.68 -1.25 -7.25
C ALA A 83 -1.48 -2.62 -7.95
N VAL A 84 -1.38 -3.71 -7.18
CA VAL A 84 -1.19 -5.05 -7.75
C VAL A 84 -2.43 -5.51 -8.52
N LYS A 85 -3.62 -5.46 -7.91
CA LYS A 85 -4.84 -6.01 -8.53
C LYS A 85 -5.31 -5.24 -9.76
N HIS A 86 -5.16 -3.93 -9.76
CA HIS A 86 -5.75 -3.07 -10.81
C HIS A 86 -4.71 -2.41 -11.69
N GLY A 87 -3.51 -2.16 -11.15
CA GLY A 87 -2.39 -1.67 -11.95
C GLY A 87 -1.69 -2.80 -12.68
N ILE A 88 -1.12 -3.73 -11.93
CA ILE A 88 -0.16 -4.71 -12.46
C ILE A 88 -0.86 -5.92 -13.09
N SER A 89 -1.96 -6.42 -12.53
CA SER A 89 -2.59 -7.65 -13.04
C SER A 89 -3.05 -7.51 -14.49
N ALA A 90 -3.58 -6.35 -14.87
CA ALA A 90 -4.05 -6.04 -16.22
C ALA A 90 -2.92 -5.59 -17.18
N LYS A 91 -1.73 -5.25 -16.66
CA LYS A 91 -0.60 -4.79 -17.46
C LYS A 91 0.01 -5.93 -18.28
N LYS A 92 0.25 -5.67 -19.56
CA LYS A 92 1.08 -6.56 -20.39
C LYS A 92 2.55 -6.28 -20.13
N GLY A 93 3.27 -7.24 -19.53
CA GLY A 93 4.69 -7.11 -19.21
C GLY A 93 4.97 -6.90 -17.72
N VAL A 94 6.13 -6.35 -17.43
CA VAL A 94 6.57 -6.08 -16.05
C VAL A 94 5.91 -4.84 -15.53
N GLY A 95 5.42 -4.90 -14.31
CA GLY A 95 4.90 -3.76 -13.58
C GLY A 95 5.57 -3.59 -12.22
N THR A 96 5.65 -2.35 -11.77
CA THR A 96 6.36 -1.95 -10.56
C THR A 96 5.42 -1.28 -9.57
N VAL A 97 5.51 -1.68 -8.30
CA VAL A 97 4.89 -1.00 -7.17
C VAL A 97 5.97 -0.35 -6.32
N GLU A 98 5.89 0.95 -6.13
CA GLU A 98 6.82 1.69 -5.30
C GLU A 98 6.10 2.25 -4.06
N VAL A 99 6.72 2.03 -2.89
CA VAL A 99 6.28 2.58 -1.62
C VAL A 99 7.39 3.46 -1.07
N SER A 100 7.06 4.67 -0.69
CA SER A 100 8.00 5.54 0.02
C SER A 100 7.34 6.19 1.23
N ILE A 101 8.13 6.34 2.31
CA ILE A 101 7.73 7.05 3.53
C ILE A 101 8.80 8.08 3.83
N THR A 102 8.40 9.34 3.90
CA THR A 102 9.30 10.49 4.15
C THR A 102 8.68 11.43 5.17
N ASN A 103 9.50 12.19 5.90
CA ASN A 103 8.98 13.28 6.71
C ASN A 103 8.45 14.40 5.82
N LEU A 104 7.32 14.97 6.21
CA LEU A 104 6.75 16.15 5.55
C LEU A 104 6.01 17.02 6.56
N ARG A 105 6.38 18.29 6.62
CA ARG A 105 5.72 19.30 7.44
C ARG A 105 4.66 20.04 6.60
N ILE A 106 3.43 20.08 7.09
CA ILE A 106 2.32 20.81 6.46
C ILE A 106 1.66 21.71 7.50
N ASP A 107 1.47 22.98 7.18
CA ASP A 107 0.80 23.96 8.04
C ASP A 107 1.43 24.00 9.47
N ASP A 108 2.77 24.01 9.53
CA ASP A 108 3.58 23.95 10.76
C ASP A 108 3.41 22.69 11.61
N VAL A 109 2.81 21.65 11.10
CA VAL A 109 2.65 20.35 11.74
C VAL A 109 3.56 19.32 11.11
N ASP A 110 4.39 18.67 11.93
CA ASP A 110 5.24 17.57 11.50
C ASP A 110 4.38 16.33 11.24
N GLY A 111 4.77 15.56 10.25
CA GLY A 111 4.09 14.32 9.88
C GLY A 111 4.91 13.49 8.90
N VAL A 112 4.32 12.42 8.42
CA VAL A 112 4.91 11.60 7.38
C VAL A 112 4.04 11.61 6.13
N LEU A 113 4.70 11.65 4.98
CA LEU A 113 4.10 11.41 3.69
C LEU A 113 4.35 9.95 3.30
N VAL A 114 3.28 9.21 3.17
CA VAL A 114 3.27 7.86 2.60
C VAL A 114 2.88 7.98 1.14
N THR A 115 3.72 7.49 0.25
CA THR A 115 3.42 7.43 -1.19
C THR A 115 3.41 5.99 -1.66
N VAL A 116 2.35 5.58 -2.34
CA VAL A 116 2.25 4.31 -3.05
C VAL A 116 1.98 4.61 -4.51
N SER A 117 2.84 4.16 -5.39
CA SER A 117 2.76 4.40 -6.83
C SER A 117 2.88 3.09 -7.59
N ASP A 118 2.12 2.95 -8.66
CA ASP A 118 2.26 1.87 -9.63
C ASP A 118 2.42 2.43 -11.05
N ASP A 119 3.04 1.65 -11.90
CA ASP A 119 3.16 1.89 -13.34
C ASP A 119 2.18 1.02 -14.15
N GLY A 120 1.04 0.70 -13.56
CA GLY A 120 0.00 -0.15 -14.16
C GLY A 120 -0.80 0.52 -15.25
N VAL A 121 -1.96 -0.08 -15.59
CA VAL A 121 -2.83 0.41 -16.67
C VAL A 121 -3.63 1.68 -16.31
N GLY A 122 -3.54 2.15 -15.06
CA GLY A 122 -4.31 3.29 -14.57
C GLY A 122 -5.78 2.97 -14.24
N ARG A 123 -6.42 3.87 -13.49
CA ARG A 123 -7.76 3.65 -12.92
C ARG A 123 -8.88 3.62 -13.97
N SER A 124 -8.74 4.34 -15.07
CA SER A 124 -9.74 4.41 -16.13
C SER A 124 -9.90 3.08 -16.87
N GLU A 125 -8.81 2.38 -17.19
CA GLU A 125 -8.86 1.06 -17.80
C GLU A 125 -9.27 -0.02 -16.79
N ALA A 126 -8.75 0.05 -15.55
CA ALA A 126 -9.15 -0.87 -14.49
C ALA A 126 -10.66 -0.85 -14.20
N ALA A 127 -11.30 0.32 -14.31
CA ALA A 127 -12.75 0.46 -14.13
C ALA A 127 -13.57 -0.24 -15.22
N GLN A 128 -13.03 -0.41 -16.42
CA GLN A 128 -13.69 -1.09 -17.54
C GLN A 128 -13.60 -2.61 -17.45
N SER A 129 -12.63 -3.14 -16.74
CA SER A 129 -12.43 -4.61 -16.58
C SER A 129 -13.42 -5.28 -15.62
N GLY A 130 -14.30 -4.52 -14.96
CA GLY A 130 -15.40 -5.06 -14.15
C GLY A 130 -15.00 -5.61 -12.77
N GLU A 131 -13.77 -5.43 -12.34
CA GLU A 131 -13.33 -5.86 -11.00
C GLU A 131 -13.83 -4.92 -9.89
N PHE A 132 -14.98 -5.22 -9.35
CA PHE A 132 -15.70 -4.43 -8.34
C PHE A 132 -15.01 -4.36 -6.95
N SER A 133 -13.98 -5.18 -6.68
CA SER A 133 -13.46 -5.36 -5.31
C SER A 133 -12.69 -4.15 -4.75
N THR A 134 -12.12 -3.30 -5.60
CA THR A 134 -11.27 -2.18 -5.19
C THR A 134 -12.02 -1.00 -4.62
N LYS A 135 -13.19 -0.70 -5.17
CA LYS A 135 -14.01 0.41 -4.67
C LYS A 135 -14.39 0.20 -3.20
N GLN A 136 -14.52 -1.06 -2.78
CA GLN A 136 -14.89 -1.40 -1.40
C GLN A 136 -13.72 -1.23 -0.43
N GLY A 137 -12.50 -1.67 -0.80
CA GLY A 137 -11.30 -1.50 0.04
C GLY A 137 -10.94 -0.03 0.26
N LEU A 138 -10.90 0.76 -0.82
CA LEU A 138 -10.67 2.20 -0.72
C LEU A 138 -11.79 2.93 0.03
N LYS A 139 -13.05 2.48 -0.11
CA LYS A 139 -14.17 3.05 0.63
C LYS A 139 -14.05 2.78 2.14
N ILE A 140 -13.67 1.56 2.53
CA ILE A 140 -13.44 1.20 3.93
C ILE A 140 -12.29 2.06 4.50
N LEU A 141 -11.19 2.17 3.76
CA LEU A 141 -10.07 3.01 4.20
C LEU A 141 -10.45 4.48 4.31
N GLN A 142 -11.25 5.02 3.38
CA GLN A 142 -11.76 6.37 3.48
C GLN A 142 -12.63 6.54 4.73
N GLN A 143 -13.51 5.59 5.03
CA GLN A 143 -14.33 5.61 6.25
C GLN A 143 -13.46 5.58 7.52
N GLN A 144 -12.37 4.81 7.53
CA GLN A 144 -11.40 4.82 8.64
C GLN A 144 -10.72 6.18 8.78
N ILE A 145 -10.24 6.76 7.68
CA ILE A 145 -9.62 8.09 7.69
C ILE A 145 -10.61 9.15 8.17
N ASP A 146 -11.86 9.09 7.70
CA ASP A 146 -12.92 10.00 8.13
C ASP A 146 -13.23 9.85 9.62
N PHE A 147 -13.21 8.61 10.13
CA PHE A 147 -13.37 8.33 11.56
C PHE A 147 -12.23 8.95 12.39
N TYR A 148 -10.98 8.71 12.03
CA TYR A 148 -9.82 9.31 12.70
C TYR A 148 -9.82 10.84 12.64
N ASN A 149 -10.29 11.38 11.53
CA ASN A 149 -10.36 12.82 11.32
C ASN A 149 -11.49 13.54 12.12
N ARG A 150 -12.36 12.82 12.82
CA ARG A 150 -13.49 13.46 13.54
C ARG A 150 -13.01 14.29 14.73
N ASP A 151 -12.15 13.69 15.56
CA ASP A 151 -11.79 14.24 16.87
C ASP A 151 -10.32 14.66 16.96
N THR A 152 -9.66 14.90 15.81
CA THR A 152 -8.25 15.34 15.74
C THR A 152 -8.12 16.78 15.28
N ASN A 153 -7.17 17.52 15.87
CA ASN A 153 -6.83 18.87 15.44
C ASN A 153 -6.20 18.89 14.04
N HIS A 154 -5.33 17.92 13.77
CA HIS A 154 -4.67 17.79 12.50
C HIS A 154 -5.15 16.53 11.78
N LYS A 155 -5.60 16.72 10.55
CA LYS A 155 -6.30 15.69 9.79
C LYS A 155 -5.34 14.95 8.85
N ILE A 156 -5.52 13.64 8.73
CA ILE A 156 -4.92 12.86 7.66
C ILE A 156 -5.43 13.43 6.34
N LYS A 157 -4.50 13.77 5.44
CA LYS A 157 -4.81 14.28 4.10
C LYS A 157 -4.44 13.22 3.08
N GLN A 158 -5.26 13.01 2.07
CA GLN A 158 -4.95 12.07 0.99
C GLN A 158 -5.20 12.70 -0.37
N ARG A 159 -4.38 12.29 -1.32
CA ARG A 159 -4.46 12.68 -2.72
C ARG A 159 -4.24 11.46 -3.59
N VAL A 160 -5.00 11.35 -4.68
CA VAL A 160 -4.76 10.37 -5.73
C VAL A 160 -4.51 11.07 -7.04
N THR A 161 -3.50 10.62 -7.78
CA THR A 161 -3.11 11.19 -9.07
C THR A 161 -3.04 10.07 -10.09
N ASP A 162 -3.74 10.22 -11.20
CA ASP A 162 -3.58 9.35 -12.37
C ASP A 162 -2.30 9.75 -13.10
N LEU A 163 -1.48 8.77 -13.41
CA LEU A 163 -0.24 8.94 -14.14
C LEU A 163 -0.48 8.68 -15.63
N PHE A 164 0.21 9.45 -16.46
CA PHE A 164 0.13 9.34 -17.92
C PHE A 164 1.55 9.29 -18.49
N ASP A 165 1.72 8.58 -19.59
CA ASP A 165 2.97 8.60 -20.36
C ASP A 165 3.09 9.89 -21.20
N GLU A 166 4.17 10.01 -21.95
CA GLU A 166 4.45 11.18 -22.81
C GLU A 166 3.41 11.37 -23.92
N GLN A 167 2.63 10.33 -24.25
CA GLN A 167 1.57 10.34 -25.26
C GLN A 167 0.18 10.59 -24.64
N GLY A 168 0.10 10.77 -23.32
CA GLY A 168 -1.17 10.98 -22.61
C GLY A 168 -1.95 9.68 -22.37
N ILE A 169 -1.32 8.52 -22.51
CA ILE A 169 -1.93 7.22 -22.23
C ILE A 169 -1.82 6.96 -20.73
N PRO A 170 -2.86 6.42 -20.06
CA PRO A 170 -2.78 6.05 -18.66
C PRO A 170 -1.60 5.12 -18.38
N ALA A 171 -0.75 5.47 -17.42
CA ALA A 171 0.50 4.79 -17.13
C ALA A 171 0.69 4.53 -15.62
N GLY A 172 -0.40 4.42 -14.88
CA GLY A 172 -0.37 4.07 -13.47
C GLY A 172 -1.17 5.00 -12.56
N THR A 173 -0.97 4.80 -11.25
CA THR A 173 -1.64 5.59 -10.21
C THR A 173 -0.66 5.92 -9.10
N ARG A 174 -0.81 7.10 -8.51
CA ARG A 174 -0.08 7.50 -7.30
C ARG A 174 -1.06 7.91 -6.21
N PHE A 175 -0.91 7.30 -5.05
CA PHE A 175 -1.57 7.68 -3.81
C PHE A 175 -0.56 8.37 -2.90
N GLU A 176 -0.94 9.51 -2.34
CA GLU A 176 -0.15 10.29 -1.41
C GLU A 176 -1.00 10.52 -0.16
N ILE A 177 -0.51 10.09 1.00
CA ILE A 177 -1.22 10.18 2.26
C ILE A 177 -0.29 10.84 3.27
N TRP A 178 -0.68 12.02 3.74
CA TRP A 178 0.01 12.69 4.82
C TRP A 178 -0.66 12.37 6.15
N ILE A 179 0.13 11.93 7.12
CA ILE A 179 -0.32 11.54 8.45
C ILE A 179 0.43 12.43 9.45
N PRO A 180 -0.29 13.24 10.27
CA PRO A 180 0.34 14.09 11.28
C PRO A 180 1.03 13.25 12.37
N ALA A 181 2.14 13.75 12.92
CA ALA A 181 2.90 13.04 13.95
C ALA A 181 2.12 12.89 15.27
N ASP A 182 1.15 13.76 15.51
CA ASP A 182 0.23 13.70 16.66
C ASP A 182 -1.06 12.89 16.38
N PHE A 183 -1.05 12.08 15.30
CA PHE A 183 -2.15 11.17 14.96
C PHE A 183 -2.56 10.32 16.17
N LYS A 184 -3.85 10.36 16.50
CA LYS A 184 -4.46 9.58 17.59
C LYS A 184 -5.40 8.53 17.02
N TYR A 185 -5.44 7.38 17.65
CA TYR A 185 -6.17 6.17 17.23
C TYR A 185 -6.96 5.58 18.41
#